data_54e93d9b97c17ebe425710f052b3ed01
#
_entry.id   54e93d9b97c17ebe425710f052b3ed01
#
_cell.length_a   1.000
_cell.length_b   1.000
_cell.length_c   1.000
_cell.angle_alpha   90.00
_cell.angle_beta   90.00
_cell.angle_gamma   90.00
#
_symmetry.space_group_name_H-M   'P 1'
#
loop_
_entity.id
_entity.type
_entity.pdbx_description
1 polymer ?
#
loop_
_entity_poly.entity_id
_entity_poly.type
_entity_poly.pdbx_seq_one_letter_code
_entity_poly.pdbx_strand_id
1 'polypeptide(L)'
;MSQIVGHISQVIGPVVDVYFEGTEAEMMLPSIHDALEIKRSNGKRLIVEVQQHIGENTVRTVAMDSTDGLQRGMTVHPLGGPITMPIGTQIKGRLMNVVGDSIDGMKELDRTGAYPIHRDPPKFEDLTTVQEVLYTGIKVIDLLEPYSKGGKIGLFGGAGVGKTVLIQELINNIAKKQHGFSVFAGVGERTREGNDLLREMIESGVIRYGEEFKKGMEEGHWDLSKVDYDEVAKSQVSLIFGQMNEPPGARQSVALSGLTVAESFRDMGAETDGPRDILFFLSLIHI
;
A
#
# COMPACT_ATOMS: atom_id res chain seq x y z
N MET A 1 -17.62 25.34 -7.58
CA MET A 1 -16.42 25.93 -6.97
C MET A 1 -15.33 25.83 -8.01
N SER A 2 -14.65 26.93 -8.37
CA SER A 2 -13.52 26.92 -9.30
C SER A 2 -12.42 26.08 -8.67
N GLN A 3 -11.92 25.08 -9.38
CA GLN A 3 -10.76 24.30 -8.91
C GLN A 3 -9.58 25.26 -8.75
N ILE A 4 -9.08 25.39 -7.52
CA ILE A 4 -7.87 26.14 -7.24
C ILE A 4 -6.72 25.42 -7.93
N VAL A 5 -5.90 26.16 -8.68
CA VAL A 5 -4.76 25.62 -9.41
C VAL A 5 -3.50 26.19 -8.79
N GLY A 6 -2.56 25.29 -8.47
CA GLY A 6 -1.24 25.67 -7.96
C GLY A 6 -0.17 25.59 -9.03
N HIS A 7 0.98 26.20 -8.75
CA HIS A 7 2.16 26.16 -9.59
C HIS A 7 3.41 25.81 -8.77
N ILE A 8 4.27 24.96 -9.31
CA ILE A 8 5.54 24.63 -8.67
C ILE A 8 6.39 25.91 -8.54
N SER A 9 6.70 26.29 -7.30
CA SER A 9 7.60 27.40 -7.01
C SER A 9 9.05 26.95 -6.87
N GLN A 10 9.28 25.77 -6.27
CA GLN A 10 10.61 25.20 -6.03
C GLN A 10 10.58 23.67 -5.98
N VAL A 11 11.68 23.02 -6.39
CA VAL A 11 11.89 21.59 -6.25
C VAL A 11 13.24 21.36 -5.56
N ILE A 12 13.24 20.64 -4.43
CA ILE A 12 14.45 20.34 -3.65
C ILE A 12 14.45 18.82 -3.37
N GLY A 13 15.07 18.04 -4.27
CA GLY A 13 15.01 16.58 -4.16
C GLY A 13 13.54 16.08 -4.15
N PRO A 14 13.10 15.35 -3.12
CA PRO A 14 11.73 14.86 -3.03
C PRO A 14 10.73 15.91 -2.55
N VAL A 15 11.18 17.11 -2.16
CA VAL A 15 10.32 18.18 -1.65
C VAL A 15 9.95 19.11 -2.80
N VAL A 16 8.66 19.41 -2.91
CA VAL A 16 8.11 20.32 -3.93
C VAL A 16 7.29 21.39 -3.23
N ASP A 17 7.68 22.64 -3.40
CA ASP A 17 6.90 23.79 -2.90
C ASP A 17 5.95 24.24 -4.01
N VAL A 18 4.66 24.39 -3.66
CA VAL A 18 3.57 24.74 -4.58
C VAL A 18 2.93 26.04 -4.12
N TYR A 19 2.91 27.00 -5.00
CA TYR A 19 2.28 28.32 -4.81
C TYR A 19 0.89 28.32 -5.44
N PHE A 20 -0.09 28.89 -4.74
CA PHE A 20 -1.46 29.07 -5.22
C PHE A 20 -1.77 30.54 -5.43
N GLU A 21 -2.30 30.87 -6.62
CA GLU A 21 -2.67 32.26 -6.95
C GLU A 21 -4.04 32.61 -6.33
N GLY A 22 -4.12 33.77 -5.65
CA GLY A 22 -5.35 34.31 -5.07
C GLY A 22 -5.12 35.15 -3.84
N THR A 23 -6.16 35.83 -3.34
CA THR A 23 -6.11 36.57 -2.08
C THR A 23 -6.43 35.64 -0.91
N GLU A 24 -5.78 35.84 0.26
CA GLU A 24 -5.97 35.01 1.46
C GLU A 24 -7.44 34.88 1.91
N ALA A 25 -8.27 35.85 1.60
CA ALA A 25 -9.69 35.86 1.96
C ALA A 25 -10.57 34.98 1.06
N GLU A 26 -10.09 34.63 -0.13
CA GLU A 26 -10.85 33.87 -1.16
C GLU A 26 -10.34 32.45 -1.35
N MET A 27 -9.22 32.11 -0.76
CA MET A 27 -8.50 30.87 -1.04
C MET A 27 -8.44 29.95 0.18
N MET A 28 -9.06 28.80 0.03
CA MET A 28 -8.87 27.68 0.96
C MET A 28 -7.70 26.84 0.45
N LEU A 29 -6.51 27.03 1.01
CA LEU A 29 -5.34 26.21 0.69
C LEU A 29 -5.62 24.74 0.99
N PRO A 30 -5.02 23.82 0.23
CA PRO A 30 -5.08 22.38 0.54
C PRO A 30 -4.62 22.12 1.98
N SER A 31 -5.34 21.27 2.68
CA SER A 31 -5.02 20.90 4.07
C SER A 31 -3.74 20.08 4.15
N ILE A 32 -3.15 19.99 5.35
CA ILE A 32 -2.06 19.06 5.62
C ILE A 32 -2.58 17.64 5.34
N HIS A 33 -1.76 16.84 4.69
CA HIS A 33 -2.05 15.49 4.16
C HIS A 33 -2.92 15.45 2.91
N ASP A 34 -3.40 16.56 2.37
CA ASP A 34 -4.07 16.55 1.08
C ASP A 34 -3.10 16.17 -0.04
N ALA A 35 -3.63 15.39 -0.99
CA ALA A 35 -2.90 14.97 -2.19
C ALA A 35 -3.06 15.98 -3.32
N LEU A 36 -1.97 16.29 -3.97
CA LEU A 36 -1.94 17.11 -5.16
C LEU A 36 -1.40 16.30 -6.35
N GLU A 37 -1.92 16.54 -7.53
CA GLU A 37 -1.48 15.88 -8.78
C GLU A 37 -0.68 16.84 -9.66
N ILE A 38 0.46 16.36 -10.14
CA ILE A 38 1.29 17.03 -11.15
C ILE A 38 1.34 16.15 -12.39
N LYS A 39 0.90 16.68 -13.54
CA LYS A 39 1.02 15.98 -14.82
C LYS A 39 2.38 16.28 -15.44
N ARG A 40 3.17 15.24 -15.63
CA ARG A 40 4.49 15.34 -16.24
C ARG A 40 4.37 15.43 -17.77
N SER A 41 5.40 15.94 -18.42
CA SER A 41 5.49 16.05 -19.89
C SER A 41 5.38 14.69 -20.62
N ASN A 42 5.75 13.60 -19.96
CA ASN A 42 5.63 12.22 -20.47
C ASN A 42 4.25 11.59 -20.27
N GLY A 43 3.25 12.36 -19.79
CA GLY A 43 1.89 11.91 -19.54
C GLY A 43 1.70 11.16 -18.22
N LYS A 44 2.78 10.82 -17.49
CA LYS A 44 2.67 10.19 -16.17
C LYS A 44 2.27 11.24 -15.12
N ARG A 45 1.40 10.82 -14.20
CA ARG A 45 1.04 11.62 -13.03
C ARG A 45 2.06 11.44 -11.91
N LEU A 46 2.31 12.51 -11.17
CA LEU A 46 3.02 12.46 -9.89
C LEU A 46 2.08 12.94 -8.80
N ILE A 47 1.95 12.16 -7.75
CA ILE A 47 1.22 12.56 -6.54
C ILE A 47 2.23 13.11 -5.55
N VAL A 48 1.88 14.25 -4.95
CA VAL A 48 2.63 14.87 -3.87
C VAL A 48 1.67 15.14 -2.70
N GLU A 49 2.12 14.98 -1.47
CA GLU A 49 1.33 15.16 -0.26
C GLU A 49 1.75 16.44 0.46
N VAL A 50 0.77 17.23 0.87
CA VAL A 50 1.01 18.47 1.65
C VAL A 50 1.50 18.10 3.05
N GLN A 51 2.68 18.62 3.42
CA GLN A 51 3.25 18.40 4.75
C GLN A 51 3.21 19.64 5.63
N GLN A 52 3.26 20.83 5.01
CA GLN A 52 3.35 22.08 5.76
C GLN A 52 2.86 23.25 4.92
N HIS A 53 2.23 24.24 5.57
CA HIS A 53 2.02 25.56 5.01
C HIS A 53 3.21 26.46 5.39
N ILE A 54 3.86 27.08 4.41
CA ILE A 54 5.07 27.89 4.64
C ILE A 54 4.83 29.40 4.50
N GLY A 55 3.56 29.79 4.34
CA GLY A 55 3.14 31.18 4.20
C GLY A 55 3.05 31.62 2.73
N GLU A 56 2.57 32.85 2.51
CA GLU A 56 2.44 33.47 1.18
C GLU A 56 1.74 32.55 0.14
N ASN A 57 0.62 31.93 0.53
CA ASN A 57 -0.14 30.98 -0.31
C ASN A 57 0.67 29.79 -0.82
N THR A 58 1.76 29.43 -0.14
CA THR A 58 2.64 28.34 -0.53
C THR A 58 2.55 27.16 0.44
N VAL A 59 2.41 25.98 -0.11
CA VAL A 59 2.46 24.72 0.64
C VAL A 59 3.70 23.94 0.29
N ARG A 60 4.30 23.32 1.29
CA ARG A 60 5.40 22.37 1.12
C ARG A 60 4.86 20.97 1.03
N THR A 61 5.26 20.27 -0.02
CA THR A 61 4.80 18.89 -0.29
C THR A 61 5.97 17.93 -0.41
N VAL A 62 5.68 16.63 -0.22
CA VAL A 62 6.63 15.54 -0.44
C VAL A 62 6.13 14.64 -1.56
N ALA A 63 7.01 14.34 -2.50
CA ALA A 63 6.69 13.53 -3.66
C ALA A 63 6.61 12.04 -3.33
N MET A 64 5.62 11.35 -3.90
CA MET A 64 5.41 9.91 -3.77
C MET A 64 6.09 9.10 -4.88
N ASP A 65 6.73 9.76 -5.84
CA ASP A 65 7.56 9.16 -6.89
C ASP A 65 8.68 10.14 -7.26
N SER A 66 9.61 9.75 -8.16
CA SER A 66 10.70 10.61 -8.60
C SER A 66 10.23 12.01 -9.02
N THR A 67 10.99 13.02 -8.65
CA THR A 67 10.77 14.42 -9.04
C THR A 67 11.48 14.79 -10.35
N ASP A 68 12.09 13.82 -11.04
CA ASP A 68 12.81 14.05 -12.27
C ASP A 68 11.92 14.67 -13.35
N GLY A 69 12.43 15.69 -14.00
CA GLY A 69 11.73 16.40 -15.08
C GLY A 69 10.70 17.43 -14.59
N LEU A 70 10.53 17.64 -13.28
CA LEU A 70 9.74 18.74 -12.77
C LEU A 70 10.42 20.08 -13.03
N GLN A 71 9.62 21.08 -13.39
CA GLN A 71 10.08 22.43 -13.65
C GLN A 71 9.23 23.43 -12.86
N ARG A 72 9.86 24.53 -12.47
CA ARG A 72 9.16 25.67 -11.89
C ARG A 72 8.06 26.18 -12.84
N GLY A 73 6.89 26.51 -12.29
CA GLY A 73 5.74 26.98 -13.05
C GLY A 73 4.84 25.88 -13.61
N MET A 74 5.21 24.59 -13.46
CA MET A 74 4.30 23.49 -13.82
C MET A 74 3.03 23.54 -12.96
N THR A 75 1.90 23.22 -13.59
CA THR A 75 0.58 23.25 -12.97
C THR A 75 0.39 22.08 -12.02
N VAL A 76 -0.23 22.36 -10.88
CA VAL A 76 -0.53 21.40 -9.81
C VAL A 76 -2.03 21.47 -9.47
N HIS A 77 -2.68 20.31 -9.42
CA HIS A 77 -4.11 20.19 -9.16
C HIS A 77 -4.36 19.51 -7.81
N PRO A 78 -5.06 20.16 -6.86
CA PRO A 78 -5.53 19.50 -5.65
C PRO A 78 -6.54 18.40 -5.98
N LEU A 79 -6.43 17.24 -5.32
CA LEU A 79 -7.36 16.12 -5.46
C LEU A 79 -8.56 16.21 -4.52
N GLY A 80 -8.56 17.20 -3.59
CA GLY A 80 -9.67 17.46 -2.67
C GLY A 80 -9.70 16.57 -1.44
N GLY A 81 -8.57 15.92 -1.11
CA GLY A 81 -8.40 15.09 0.07
C GLY A 81 -7.07 14.34 0.08
N PRO A 82 -6.84 13.48 1.07
CA PRO A 82 -5.61 12.72 1.20
C PRO A 82 -5.45 11.66 0.09
N ILE A 83 -4.27 11.03 0.04
CA ILE A 83 -4.01 9.87 -0.81
C ILE A 83 -5.03 8.79 -0.46
N THR A 84 -5.59 8.13 -1.48
CA THR A 84 -6.60 7.09 -1.31
C THR A 84 -6.13 5.75 -1.89
N MET A 85 -6.48 4.65 -1.20
CA MET A 85 -6.23 3.29 -1.67
C MET A 85 -7.49 2.67 -2.26
N PRO A 86 -7.39 1.97 -3.40
CA PRO A 86 -8.49 1.18 -3.93
C PRO A 86 -8.85 0.07 -2.94
N ILE A 87 -10.10 -0.31 -2.91
CA ILE A 87 -10.65 -1.32 -1.99
C ILE A 87 -11.45 -2.38 -2.76
N GLY A 88 -11.91 -3.39 -2.06
CA GLY A 88 -12.79 -4.41 -2.60
C GLY A 88 -12.05 -5.67 -3.06
N THR A 89 -12.77 -6.56 -3.73
CA THR A 89 -12.21 -7.84 -4.18
C THR A 89 -11.19 -7.70 -5.30
N GLN A 90 -11.20 -6.58 -6.01
CA GLN A 90 -10.29 -6.30 -7.14
C GLN A 90 -8.81 -6.17 -6.75
N ILE A 91 -8.52 -5.86 -5.47
CA ILE A 91 -7.15 -5.70 -4.97
C ILE A 91 -6.53 -7.01 -4.47
N LYS A 92 -7.31 -8.10 -4.44
CA LYS A 92 -6.80 -9.42 -4.07
C LYS A 92 -5.79 -9.92 -5.10
N GLY A 93 -4.67 -10.45 -4.62
CA GLY A 93 -3.60 -10.96 -5.47
C GLY A 93 -2.84 -9.88 -6.27
N ARG A 94 -3.09 -8.60 -6.00
CA ARG A 94 -2.51 -7.47 -6.72
C ARG A 94 -1.32 -6.88 -5.98
N LEU A 95 -0.42 -6.31 -6.76
CA LEU A 95 0.73 -5.56 -6.28
C LEU A 95 0.54 -4.07 -6.59
N MET A 96 0.55 -3.25 -5.55
CA MET A 96 0.29 -1.81 -5.62
C MET A 96 1.46 -0.99 -5.08
N ASN A 97 1.55 0.26 -5.53
CA ASN A 97 2.45 1.26 -4.95
C ASN A 97 1.76 2.02 -3.79
N VAL A 98 2.47 2.99 -3.22
CA VAL A 98 1.99 3.82 -2.09
C VAL A 98 0.73 4.62 -2.39
N VAL A 99 0.48 5.00 -3.64
CA VAL A 99 -0.69 5.76 -4.07
C VAL A 99 -1.81 4.87 -4.63
N GLY A 100 -1.69 3.53 -4.48
CA GLY A 100 -2.69 2.57 -4.92
C GLY A 100 -2.73 2.31 -6.43
N ASP A 101 -1.69 2.70 -7.17
CA ASP A 101 -1.58 2.29 -8.57
C ASP A 101 -1.04 0.87 -8.66
N SER A 102 -1.55 0.12 -9.61
CA SER A 102 -1.09 -1.22 -9.90
C SER A 102 0.31 -1.19 -10.52
N ILE A 103 1.24 -1.96 -9.94
CA ILE A 103 2.63 -2.10 -10.45
C ILE A 103 2.96 -3.51 -10.90
N ASP A 104 1.96 -4.40 -10.92
CA ASP A 104 2.07 -5.78 -11.41
C ASP A 104 1.94 -5.90 -12.93
N GLY A 105 1.73 -4.79 -13.64
CA GLY A 105 1.53 -4.76 -15.09
C GLY A 105 0.15 -5.18 -15.57
N MET A 106 -0.77 -5.51 -14.66
CA MET A 106 -2.15 -5.85 -14.97
C MET A 106 -3.03 -4.60 -15.10
N LYS A 107 -4.31 -4.81 -15.43
CA LYS A 107 -5.33 -3.76 -15.54
C LYS A 107 -5.34 -2.84 -14.30
N GLU A 108 -5.53 -1.55 -14.54
CA GLU A 108 -5.71 -0.56 -13.49
C GLU A 108 -6.90 -0.88 -12.57
N LEU A 109 -6.78 -0.46 -11.32
CA LEU A 109 -7.77 -0.68 -10.28
C LEU A 109 -8.81 0.43 -10.26
N ASP A 110 -10.08 0.07 -10.07
CA ASP A 110 -11.16 1.05 -9.87
C ASP A 110 -10.98 1.74 -8.50
N ARG A 111 -11.15 3.05 -8.49
CA ARG A 111 -11.04 3.89 -7.29
C ARG A 111 -12.38 4.30 -6.69
N THR A 112 -13.48 3.74 -7.20
CA THR A 112 -14.81 3.99 -6.64
C THR A 112 -14.87 3.50 -5.20
N GLY A 113 -15.19 4.40 -4.27
CA GLY A 113 -15.24 4.10 -2.84
C GLY A 113 -13.86 3.94 -2.17
N ALA A 114 -12.76 4.36 -2.81
CA ALA A 114 -11.41 4.28 -2.26
C ALA A 114 -11.32 4.91 -0.85
N TYR A 115 -10.51 4.31 0.02
CA TYR A 115 -10.32 4.76 1.40
C TYR A 115 -9.08 5.65 1.52
N PRO A 116 -9.17 6.77 2.27
CA PRO A 116 -8.01 7.62 2.54
C PRO A 116 -6.99 6.90 3.44
N ILE A 117 -5.69 7.16 3.22
CA ILE A 117 -4.64 6.56 4.05
C ILE A 117 -4.53 7.20 5.43
N HIS A 118 -4.96 8.45 5.57
CA HIS A 118 -5.07 9.15 6.85
C HIS A 118 -6.49 9.02 7.36
N ARG A 119 -6.69 8.10 8.31
CA ARG A 119 -7.97 7.79 8.94
C ARG A 119 -7.85 7.86 10.45
N ASP A 120 -8.94 8.22 11.12
CA ASP A 120 -9.02 8.13 12.57
C ASP A 120 -8.98 6.66 13.03
N PRO A 121 -8.35 6.38 14.18
CA PRO A 121 -8.36 5.03 14.75
C PRO A 121 -9.79 4.64 15.17
N PRO A 122 -10.08 3.32 15.30
CA PRO A 122 -11.34 2.85 15.85
C PRO A 122 -11.60 3.46 17.25
N LYS A 123 -12.86 3.73 17.54
CA LYS A 123 -13.24 4.24 18.86
C LYS A 123 -12.96 3.19 19.94
N PHE A 124 -12.72 3.64 21.17
CA PHE A 124 -12.43 2.75 22.29
C PHE A 124 -13.56 1.73 22.55
N GLU A 125 -14.80 2.14 22.32
CA GLU A 125 -16.01 1.31 22.48
C GLU A 125 -16.10 0.16 21.47
N ASP A 126 -15.42 0.29 20.31
CA ASP A 126 -15.37 -0.73 19.25
C ASP A 126 -14.26 -1.76 19.47
N LEU A 127 -13.42 -1.57 20.50
CA LEU A 127 -12.30 -2.47 20.78
C LEU A 127 -12.74 -3.64 21.63
N THR A 128 -12.37 -4.86 21.21
CA THR A 128 -12.55 -6.05 22.06
C THR A 128 -11.45 -6.15 23.11
N THR A 129 -11.83 -6.51 24.33
CA THR A 129 -10.89 -6.78 25.43
C THR A 129 -10.57 -8.26 25.61
N VAL A 130 -11.23 -9.13 24.83
CA VAL A 130 -11.02 -10.57 24.90
C VAL A 130 -9.71 -10.95 24.23
N GLN A 131 -8.83 -11.65 24.94
CA GLN A 131 -7.59 -12.18 24.38
C GLN A 131 -7.83 -13.61 23.89
N GLU A 132 -7.65 -13.81 22.59
CA GLU A 132 -7.70 -15.11 21.94
C GLU A 132 -6.35 -15.44 21.31
N VAL A 133 -5.98 -16.72 21.33
CA VAL A 133 -4.75 -17.19 20.68
C VAL A 133 -4.99 -17.34 19.18
N LEU A 134 -4.06 -16.79 18.37
CA LEU A 134 -3.99 -17.03 16.95
C LEU A 134 -3.08 -18.22 16.68
N TYR A 135 -3.64 -19.33 16.25
CA TYR A 135 -2.87 -20.51 15.89
C TYR A 135 -2.22 -20.33 14.52
N THR A 136 -0.89 -20.22 14.49
CA THR A 136 -0.12 -19.98 13.27
C THR A 136 0.12 -21.26 12.44
N GLY A 137 0.01 -22.42 13.09
CA GLY A 137 0.38 -23.71 12.52
C GLY A 137 1.90 -23.97 12.50
N ILE A 138 2.68 -23.08 13.06
CA ILE A 138 4.13 -23.21 13.26
C ILE A 138 4.34 -23.66 14.71
N LYS A 139 4.72 -24.92 14.90
CA LYS A 139 4.78 -25.54 16.22
C LYS A 139 5.59 -24.76 17.26
N VAL A 140 6.72 -24.21 16.86
CA VAL A 140 7.61 -23.46 17.77
C VAL A 140 6.93 -22.16 18.23
N ILE A 141 6.19 -21.47 17.38
CA ILE A 141 5.44 -20.27 17.73
C ILE A 141 4.26 -20.64 18.63
N ASP A 142 3.41 -21.56 18.18
CA ASP A 142 2.19 -21.92 18.87
C ASP A 142 2.45 -22.51 20.28
N LEU A 143 3.62 -23.13 20.48
CA LEU A 143 3.98 -23.75 21.76
C LEU A 143 4.76 -22.84 22.70
N LEU A 144 5.71 -22.05 22.17
CA LEU A 144 6.67 -21.31 23.01
C LEU A 144 6.30 -19.82 23.15
N GLU A 145 5.73 -19.22 22.10
CA GLU A 145 5.38 -17.80 22.06
C GLU A 145 4.11 -17.60 21.24
N PRO A 146 2.96 -18.07 21.73
CA PRO A 146 1.71 -18.02 20.98
C PRO A 146 1.29 -16.57 20.69
N TYR A 147 0.85 -16.34 19.46
CA TYR A 147 0.37 -15.03 19.03
C TYR A 147 -1.04 -14.78 19.55
N SER A 148 -1.32 -13.56 19.99
CA SER A 148 -2.68 -13.13 20.31
C SER A 148 -3.35 -12.47 19.12
N LYS A 149 -4.64 -12.74 18.90
CA LYS A 149 -5.45 -12.00 17.92
C LYS A 149 -5.46 -10.51 18.29
N GLY A 150 -5.30 -9.62 17.29
CA GLY A 150 -5.15 -8.20 17.51
C GLY A 150 -3.83 -7.77 18.14
N GLY A 151 -2.92 -8.71 18.39
CA GLY A 151 -1.58 -8.44 18.93
C GLY A 151 -0.62 -7.83 17.90
N LYS A 152 0.46 -7.24 18.42
CA LYS A 152 1.58 -6.73 17.61
C LYS A 152 2.82 -7.56 17.93
N ILE A 153 3.38 -8.21 16.92
CA ILE A 153 4.50 -9.13 17.06
C ILE A 153 5.68 -8.60 16.24
N GLY A 154 6.87 -8.57 16.84
CA GLY A 154 8.10 -8.19 16.16
C GLY A 154 8.99 -9.41 15.90
N LEU A 155 9.36 -9.61 14.63
CA LEU A 155 10.32 -10.62 14.21
C LEU A 155 11.67 -9.97 13.95
N PHE A 156 12.61 -10.13 14.89
CA PHE A 156 13.94 -9.54 14.83
C PHE A 156 14.98 -10.59 14.44
N GLY A 157 15.94 -10.19 13.62
CA GLY A 157 17.06 -11.05 13.22
C GLY A 157 17.94 -10.41 12.16
N GLY A 158 19.17 -10.85 12.03
CA GLY A 158 20.09 -10.42 10.99
C GLY A 158 19.67 -10.85 9.58
N ALA A 159 20.50 -10.54 8.60
CA ALA A 159 20.28 -11.01 7.23
C ALA A 159 20.42 -12.54 7.14
N GLY A 160 19.63 -13.19 6.30
CA GLY A 160 19.75 -14.63 6.03
C GLY A 160 19.26 -15.58 7.13
N VAL A 161 18.60 -15.09 8.19
CA VAL A 161 18.10 -15.94 9.29
C VAL A 161 16.66 -16.48 9.06
N GLY A 162 16.12 -16.32 7.87
CA GLY A 162 14.81 -16.90 7.50
C GLY A 162 13.58 -16.08 7.89
N LYS A 163 13.71 -14.77 8.20
CA LYS A 163 12.54 -13.92 8.49
C LYS A 163 11.49 -13.94 7.39
N THR A 164 11.91 -13.77 6.14
CA THR A 164 11.01 -13.77 4.98
C THR A 164 10.31 -15.12 4.81
N VAL A 165 11.03 -16.23 4.97
CA VAL A 165 10.48 -17.59 4.93
C VAL A 165 9.41 -17.79 6.00
N LEU A 166 9.66 -17.28 7.22
CA LEU A 166 8.69 -17.36 8.31
C LEU A 166 7.41 -16.57 8.00
N ILE A 167 7.55 -15.35 7.44
CA ILE A 167 6.41 -14.52 7.02
C ILE A 167 5.61 -15.24 5.93
N GLN A 168 6.26 -15.80 4.93
CA GLN A 168 5.61 -16.57 3.87
C GLN A 168 4.84 -17.76 4.40
N GLU A 169 5.42 -18.51 5.33
CA GLU A 169 4.75 -19.64 5.96
C GLU A 169 3.56 -19.22 6.80
N LEU A 170 3.65 -18.09 7.52
CA LEU A 170 2.51 -17.51 8.24
C LEU A 170 1.38 -17.12 7.27
N ILE A 171 1.68 -16.40 6.20
CA ILE A 171 0.69 -16.03 5.17
C ILE A 171 0.03 -17.27 4.58
N ASN A 172 0.83 -18.27 4.20
CA ASN A 172 0.34 -19.51 3.59
C ASN A 172 -0.56 -20.31 4.55
N ASN A 173 -0.18 -20.41 5.81
CA ASN A 173 -0.97 -21.14 6.81
C ASN A 173 -2.29 -20.44 7.12
N ILE A 174 -2.30 -19.13 7.30
CA ILE A 174 -3.51 -18.34 7.54
C ILE A 174 -4.45 -18.41 6.33
N ALA A 175 -3.90 -18.24 5.12
CA ALA A 175 -4.66 -18.34 3.89
C ALA A 175 -5.34 -19.70 3.72
N LYS A 176 -4.61 -20.80 3.94
CA LYS A 176 -5.10 -22.16 3.69
C LYS A 176 -5.99 -22.72 4.81
N LYS A 177 -5.67 -22.41 6.07
CA LYS A 177 -6.31 -23.07 7.23
C LYS A 177 -7.43 -22.28 7.87
N GLN A 178 -7.35 -20.94 7.82
CA GLN A 178 -8.27 -20.07 8.54
C GLN A 178 -9.16 -19.22 7.62
N HIS A 179 -9.03 -19.37 6.28
CA HIS A 179 -9.68 -18.51 5.29
C HIS A 179 -9.44 -17.01 5.55
N GLY A 180 -8.36 -16.70 6.28
CA GLY A 180 -7.94 -15.36 6.58
C GLY A 180 -7.36 -14.65 5.36
N PHE A 181 -7.23 -13.34 5.46
CA PHE A 181 -6.61 -12.52 4.43
C PHE A 181 -5.35 -11.87 4.99
N SER A 182 -4.35 -11.71 4.15
CA SER A 182 -3.09 -11.08 4.53
C SER A 182 -2.81 -9.85 3.68
N VAL A 183 -2.23 -8.83 4.29
CA VAL A 183 -1.71 -7.67 3.58
C VAL A 183 -0.24 -7.52 3.92
N PHE A 184 0.60 -7.41 2.92
CA PHE A 184 2.03 -7.22 3.09
C PHE A 184 2.43 -5.83 2.61
N ALA A 185 3.02 -5.04 3.50
CA ALA A 185 3.58 -3.73 3.19
C ALA A 185 5.10 -3.78 3.29
N GLY A 186 5.79 -3.65 2.15
CA GLY A 186 7.23 -3.62 2.06
C GLY A 186 7.77 -2.20 2.16
N VAL A 187 8.36 -1.83 3.31
CA VAL A 187 8.96 -0.52 3.54
C VAL A 187 10.45 -0.57 3.27
N GLY A 188 10.89 0.05 2.18
CA GLY A 188 12.29 0.05 1.78
C GLY A 188 12.78 -1.32 1.31
N GLU A 189 11.89 -2.17 0.81
CA GLU A 189 12.20 -3.51 0.31
C GLU A 189 13.12 -3.44 -0.92
N ARG A 190 14.04 -4.40 -1.05
CA ARG A 190 14.83 -4.53 -2.26
C ARG A 190 13.97 -5.05 -3.39
N THR A 191 14.08 -4.46 -4.57
CA THR A 191 13.30 -4.86 -5.77
C THR A 191 13.39 -6.35 -6.04
N ARG A 192 14.58 -6.95 -5.88
CA ARG A 192 14.78 -8.39 -6.06
C ARG A 192 13.99 -9.20 -5.05
N GLU A 193 14.08 -8.86 -3.75
CA GLU A 193 13.39 -9.58 -2.68
C GLU A 193 11.87 -9.48 -2.82
N GLY A 194 11.36 -8.30 -3.26
CA GLY A 194 9.94 -8.11 -3.58
C GLY A 194 9.46 -8.96 -4.76
N ASN A 195 10.27 -9.10 -5.80
CA ASN A 195 9.96 -9.97 -6.94
C ASN A 195 10.01 -11.45 -6.56
N ASP A 196 11.01 -11.87 -5.78
CA ASP A 196 11.12 -13.24 -5.30
C ASP A 196 9.91 -13.59 -4.42
N LEU A 197 9.49 -12.69 -3.52
CA LEU A 197 8.30 -12.85 -2.68
C LEU A 197 7.02 -13.05 -3.52
N LEU A 198 6.81 -12.22 -4.55
CA LEU A 198 5.65 -12.35 -5.43
C LEU A 198 5.64 -13.72 -6.15
N ARG A 199 6.78 -14.15 -6.68
CA ARG A 199 6.92 -15.45 -7.34
C ARG A 199 6.60 -16.61 -6.41
N GLU A 200 7.18 -16.63 -5.23
CA GLU A 200 6.97 -17.66 -4.22
C GLU A 200 5.51 -17.73 -3.75
N MET A 201 4.82 -16.59 -3.65
CA MET A 201 3.39 -16.54 -3.34
C MET A 201 2.52 -17.10 -4.49
N ILE A 202 2.93 -16.92 -5.74
CA ILE A 202 2.25 -17.55 -6.90
C ILE A 202 2.52 -19.06 -6.91
N GLU A 203 3.75 -19.48 -6.68
CA GLU A 203 4.13 -20.90 -6.63
C GLU A 203 3.40 -21.65 -5.52
N SER A 204 3.27 -21.05 -4.33
CA SER A 204 2.55 -21.62 -3.19
C SER A 204 1.02 -21.62 -3.36
N GLY A 205 0.49 -20.87 -4.35
CA GLY A 205 -0.94 -20.73 -4.63
C GLY A 205 -1.71 -19.82 -3.69
N VAL A 206 -1.01 -18.98 -2.89
CA VAL A 206 -1.61 -17.91 -2.09
C VAL A 206 -2.07 -16.76 -2.99
N ILE A 207 -1.26 -16.44 -3.99
CA ILE A 207 -1.63 -15.61 -5.14
C ILE A 207 -1.94 -16.55 -6.30
N ARG A 208 -3.09 -16.35 -6.94
CA ARG A 208 -3.58 -17.23 -8.00
C ARG A 208 -3.66 -16.46 -9.30
N TYR A 209 -2.69 -16.65 -10.17
CA TYR A 209 -2.69 -16.07 -11.53
C TYR A 209 -3.19 -17.03 -12.61
N GLY A 210 -3.63 -18.24 -12.20
CA GLY A 210 -4.06 -19.32 -13.09
C GLY A 210 -2.94 -20.30 -13.45
N GLU A 211 -3.34 -21.53 -13.79
CA GLU A 211 -2.39 -22.62 -14.05
C GLU A 211 -1.54 -22.38 -15.31
N GLU A 212 -2.09 -21.73 -16.32
CA GLU A 212 -1.37 -21.44 -17.56
C GLU A 212 -0.27 -20.41 -17.33
N PHE A 213 -0.55 -19.37 -16.56
CA PHE A 213 0.45 -18.37 -16.15
C PHE A 213 1.56 -19.04 -15.32
N LYS A 214 1.17 -19.87 -14.33
CA LYS A 214 2.10 -20.55 -13.43
C LYS A 214 3.09 -21.43 -14.19
N LYS A 215 2.62 -22.24 -15.15
CA LYS A 215 3.47 -23.07 -16.02
C LYS A 215 4.45 -22.22 -16.83
N GLY A 216 3.97 -21.13 -17.43
CA GLY A 216 4.84 -20.19 -18.16
C GLY A 216 5.92 -19.59 -17.27
N MET A 217 5.57 -19.21 -16.03
CA MET A 217 6.51 -18.66 -15.05
C MET A 217 7.60 -19.69 -14.65
N GLU A 218 7.24 -20.96 -14.45
CA GLU A 218 8.18 -22.06 -14.16
C GLU A 218 9.16 -22.30 -15.33
N GLU A 219 8.71 -22.07 -16.57
CA GLU A 219 9.52 -22.12 -17.78
C GLU A 219 10.36 -20.84 -18.03
N GLY A 220 10.25 -19.84 -17.13
CA GLY A 220 10.96 -18.57 -17.21
C GLY A 220 10.27 -17.50 -18.05
N HIS A 221 9.01 -17.68 -18.43
CA HIS A 221 8.21 -16.76 -19.21
C HIS A 221 7.21 -16.01 -18.31
N TRP A 222 7.31 -14.68 -18.26
CA TRP A 222 6.37 -13.81 -17.55
C TRP A 222 5.37 -13.22 -18.56
N ASP A 223 4.27 -13.94 -18.82
CA ASP A 223 3.27 -13.54 -19.82
C ASP A 223 1.94 -13.19 -19.15
N LEU A 224 1.72 -11.89 -18.94
CA LEU A 224 0.50 -11.37 -18.30
C LEU A 224 -0.79 -11.59 -19.11
N SER A 225 -0.68 -11.92 -20.39
CA SER A 225 -1.88 -12.26 -21.21
C SER A 225 -2.56 -13.56 -20.80
N LYS A 226 -1.83 -14.41 -20.05
CA LYS A 226 -2.29 -15.71 -19.55
C LYS A 226 -2.86 -15.66 -18.12
N VAL A 227 -2.94 -14.47 -17.53
CA VAL A 227 -3.50 -14.31 -16.19
C VAL A 227 -5.01 -14.50 -16.22
N ASP A 228 -5.51 -15.38 -15.36
CA ASP A 228 -6.93 -15.59 -15.13
C ASP A 228 -7.43 -14.69 -13.99
N TYR A 229 -8.17 -13.64 -14.33
CA TYR A 229 -8.69 -12.67 -13.36
C TYR A 229 -9.70 -13.27 -12.38
N ASP A 230 -10.42 -14.32 -12.75
CA ASP A 230 -11.34 -15.01 -11.84
C ASP A 230 -10.57 -15.78 -10.77
N GLU A 231 -9.42 -16.34 -11.12
CA GLU A 231 -8.51 -16.95 -10.14
C GLU A 231 -7.80 -15.90 -9.30
N VAL A 232 -7.39 -14.75 -9.86
CA VAL A 232 -6.78 -13.64 -9.11
C VAL A 232 -7.72 -13.17 -7.99
N ALA A 233 -9.01 -13.06 -8.26
CA ALA A 233 -10.02 -12.65 -7.26
C ALA A 233 -10.15 -13.63 -6.07
N LYS A 234 -9.68 -14.88 -6.21
CA LYS A 234 -9.64 -15.90 -5.15
C LYS A 234 -8.36 -15.85 -4.31
N SER A 235 -7.41 -14.99 -4.66
CA SER A 235 -6.17 -14.80 -3.89
C SER A 235 -6.45 -14.29 -2.49
N GLN A 236 -5.59 -14.61 -1.54
CA GLN A 236 -5.78 -14.31 -0.12
C GLN A 236 -4.71 -13.36 0.44
N VAL A 237 -4.04 -12.64 -0.44
CA VAL A 237 -3.05 -11.62 -0.06
C VAL A 237 -3.11 -10.45 -1.01
N SER A 238 -2.79 -9.24 -0.50
CA SER A 238 -2.48 -8.05 -1.29
C SER A 238 -1.10 -7.53 -0.91
N LEU A 239 -0.34 -7.06 -1.88
CA LEU A 239 1.02 -6.57 -1.69
C LEU A 239 1.07 -5.08 -1.97
N ILE A 240 1.71 -4.31 -1.07
CA ILE A 240 1.93 -2.88 -1.25
C ILE A 240 3.43 -2.62 -1.05
N PHE A 241 4.09 -2.07 -2.06
CA PHE A 241 5.52 -1.84 -2.00
C PHE A 241 5.88 -0.36 -2.05
N GLY A 242 6.76 0.04 -1.13
CA GLY A 242 7.56 1.25 -1.18
C GLY A 242 9.02 0.84 -1.19
N GLN A 243 9.58 0.63 -2.40
CA GLN A 243 10.91 0.05 -2.59
C GLN A 243 12.04 1.00 -2.19
N MET A 244 13.27 0.46 -2.06
CA MET A 244 14.45 1.25 -1.67
C MET A 244 14.79 2.39 -2.64
N ASN A 245 14.48 2.23 -3.92
CA ASN A 245 14.72 3.21 -4.98
C ASN A 245 13.66 4.30 -5.05
N GLU A 246 12.55 4.16 -4.32
CA GLU A 246 11.51 5.17 -4.25
C GLU A 246 11.89 6.32 -3.30
N PRO A 247 11.32 7.53 -3.49
CA PRO A 247 11.63 8.66 -2.64
C PRO A 247 11.17 8.44 -1.19
N PRO A 248 11.73 9.21 -0.23
CA PRO A 248 11.38 9.09 1.18
C PRO A 248 9.88 9.20 1.48
N GLY A 249 9.15 10.05 0.75
CA GLY A 249 7.70 10.22 0.92
C GLY A 249 6.93 8.90 0.69
N ALA A 250 7.25 8.19 -0.39
CA ALA A 250 6.64 6.89 -0.68
C ALA A 250 6.93 5.88 0.44
N ARG A 251 8.19 5.77 0.87
CA ARG A 251 8.60 4.83 1.93
C ARG A 251 7.97 5.15 3.28
N GLN A 252 7.74 6.43 3.59
CA GLN A 252 7.10 6.86 4.82
C GLN A 252 5.61 6.48 4.85
N SER A 253 4.92 6.61 3.71
CA SER A 253 3.45 6.47 3.64
C SER A 253 2.99 5.05 3.31
N VAL A 254 3.87 4.17 2.78
CA VAL A 254 3.48 2.81 2.35
C VAL A 254 2.89 1.95 3.47
N ALA A 255 3.34 2.13 4.71
CA ALA A 255 2.77 1.43 5.86
C ALA A 255 1.30 1.81 6.10
N LEU A 256 0.96 3.10 5.98
CA LEU A 256 -0.41 3.59 6.08
C LEU A 256 -1.26 3.09 4.92
N SER A 257 -0.72 3.09 3.70
CA SER A 257 -1.40 2.53 2.53
C SER A 257 -1.74 1.05 2.72
N GLY A 258 -0.80 0.26 3.22
CA GLY A 258 -1.02 -1.15 3.55
C GLY A 258 -2.03 -1.36 4.67
N LEU A 259 -1.96 -0.55 5.72
CA LEU A 259 -2.91 -0.61 6.83
C LEU A 259 -4.34 -0.28 6.35
N THR A 260 -4.51 0.73 5.50
CA THR A 260 -5.82 1.10 4.92
C THR A 260 -6.42 -0.06 4.12
N VAL A 261 -5.60 -0.77 3.35
CA VAL A 261 -6.03 -1.98 2.62
C VAL A 261 -6.43 -3.08 3.60
N ALA A 262 -5.67 -3.32 4.68
CA ALA A 262 -6.00 -4.31 5.69
C ALA A 262 -7.31 -3.99 6.41
N GLU A 263 -7.52 -2.73 6.78
CA GLU A 263 -8.77 -2.26 7.39
C GLU A 263 -9.97 -2.43 6.45
N SER A 264 -9.81 -2.16 5.15
CA SER A 264 -10.89 -2.35 4.19
C SER A 264 -11.36 -3.82 4.13
N PHE A 265 -10.45 -4.78 4.21
CA PHE A 265 -10.81 -6.21 4.26
C PHE A 265 -11.45 -6.60 5.59
N ARG A 266 -10.99 -6.05 6.71
CA ARG A 266 -11.62 -6.25 8.02
C ARG A 266 -13.08 -5.76 7.99
N ASP A 267 -13.29 -4.55 7.49
CA ASP A 267 -14.60 -3.91 7.47
C ASP A 267 -15.56 -4.64 6.51
N MET A 268 -15.09 -5.06 5.34
CA MET A 268 -15.87 -5.87 4.39
C MET A 268 -16.27 -7.24 4.97
N GLY A 269 -15.42 -7.86 5.77
CA GLY A 269 -15.72 -9.14 6.40
C GLY A 269 -16.90 -9.06 7.36
N ALA A 270 -17.07 -7.94 8.04
CA ALA A 270 -18.18 -7.71 8.96
C ALA A 270 -19.54 -7.62 8.24
N GLU A 271 -19.56 -7.21 6.97
CA GLU A 271 -20.79 -7.06 6.19
C GLU A 271 -21.27 -8.38 5.53
N THR A 272 -20.37 -9.34 5.30
CA THR A 272 -20.68 -10.55 4.51
C THR A 272 -20.75 -11.86 5.30
N ASP A 273 -19.69 -12.20 6.03
CA ASP A 273 -19.52 -13.52 6.69
C ASP A 273 -19.11 -13.44 8.18
N GLY A 274 -19.20 -12.26 8.79
CA GLY A 274 -18.68 -11.99 10.13
C GLY A 274 -17.21 -11.57 10.13
N PRO A 275 -16.66 -11.24 11.31
CA PRO A 275 -15.32 -10.68 11.43
C PRO A 275 -14.27 -11.67 10.90
N ARG A 276 -13.43 -11.21 9.99
CA ARG A 276 -12.30 -11.97 9.46
C ARG A 276 -11.02 -11.54 10.14
N ASP A 277 -10.20 -12.52 10.50
CA ASP A 277 -8.84 -12.24 10.97
C ASP A 277 -7.99 -11.78 9.78
N ILE A 278 -7.47 -10.55 9.87
CA ILE A 278 -6.58 -9.98 8.86
C ILE A 278 -5.18 -9.89 9.45
N LEU A 279 -4.20 -10.49 8.77
CA LEU A 279 -2.81 -10.33 9.12
C LEU A 279 -2.19 -9.19 8.30
N PHE A 280 -1.66 -8.22 9.00
CA PHE A 280 -0.89 -7.13 8.41
C PHE A 280 0.59 -7.34 8.67
N PHE A 281 1.37 -7.56 7.62
CA PHE A 281 2.81 -7.73 7.67
C PHE A 281 3.49 -6.43 7.23
N LEU A 282 4.34 -5.91 8.09
CA LEU A 282 5.16 -4.75 7.81
C LEU A 282 6.63 -5.17 7.77
N SER A 283 7.21 -5.25 6.57
CA SER A 283 8.63 -5.52 6.41
C SER A 283 9.42 -4.22 6.45
N LEU A 284 10.35 -4.14 7.39
CA LEU A 284 11.23 -2.98 7.60
C LEU A 284 12.67 -3.43 7.39
N ILE A 285 13.26 -3.12 6.22
CA ILE A 285 14.65 -3.54 5.94
C ILE A 285 15.65 -2.55 6.47
N HIS A 286 15.36 -1.25 6.40
CA HIS A 286 16.19 -0.18 6.97
C HIS A 286 15.29 0.92 7.54
N ILE A 287 15.41 1.17 8.82
CA ILE A 287 14.93 2.38 9.48
C ILE A 287 16.15 3.31 9.65
#